data_e0cba6539739ec76aa6e03cf92910fc2
#
_entry.id   e0cba6539739ec76aa6e03cf92910fc2
#
_cell.length_a   1.000
_cell.length_b   1.000
_cell.length_c   1.000
_cell.angle_alpha   90.00
_cell.angle_beta   90.00
_cell.angle_gamma   90.00
#
_symmetry.space_group_name_H-M   'P 1'
#
loop_
_entity.id
_entity.type
_entity.pdbx_description
1 polymer ?
#
loop_
_entity_poly.entity_id
_entity_poly.type
_entity_poly.pdbx_seq_one_letter_code
_entity_poly.pdbx_strand_id
1 'polypeptide(L)'
;HIECSALAMRELDTTIDLHGGGADLIFPHHECERAQSEAATGEPFVRHWMHQAMVRMDGEKMSKSLGNLVFVSDLRLEHDPRAIRLTATAHHYRTEWEWTDDAMPTAEARLRSWTAAGAGDAALDDVRAALDDDLDTPAAVAAIDDAAAAGHGVAVAAALLGVDTLH
;
A
#
# COMPACT_ATOMS: atom_id res chain seq x y z
N HIS A 1 -1.33 -22.26 -9.96
CA HIS A 1 -2.70 -22.02 -9.48
C HIS A 1 -3.14 -23.07 -8.47
N ILE A 2 -3.04 -24.37 -8.80
CA ILE A 2 -3.56 -25.44 -7.92
C ILE A 2 -2.86 -25.53 -6.54
N GLU A 3 -1.59 -25.23 -6.46
CA GLU A 3 -0.87 -25.17 -5.19
C GLU A 3 -1.44 -24.06 -4.29
N CYS A 4 -1.66 -22.88 -4.83
CA CYS A 4 -2.21 -21.75 -4.07
C CYS A 4 -3.64 -22.04 -3.64
N SER A 5 -4.50 -22.59 -4.51
CA SER A 5 -5.85 -23.03 -4.17
C SER A 5 -5.84 -24.05 -3.02
N ALA A 6 -5.02 -25.08 -3.13
CA ALA A 6 -4.93 -26.15 -2.12
C ALA A 6 -4.37 -25.62 -0.79
N LEU A 7 -3.35 -24.78 -0.83
CA LEU A 7 -2.75 -24.19 0.38
C LEU A 7 -3.72 -23.23 1.07
N ALA A 8 -4.38 -22.35 0.31
CA ALA A 8 -5.37 -21.42 0.87
C ALA A 8 -6.50 -22.17 1.59
N MET A 9 -7.10 -23.17 0.94
CA MET A 9 -8.15 -23.98 1.56
C MET A 9 -7.67 -24.75 2.80
N ARG A 10 -6.43 -25.24 2.80
CA ARG A 10 -5.88 -26.00 3.94
C ARG A 10 -5.59 -25.10 5.15
N GLU A 11 -5.04 -23.90 4.92
CA GLU A 11 -4.55 -23.03 6.00
C GLU A 11 -5.58 -22.02 6.49
N LEU A 12 -6.54 -21.60 5.62
CA LEU A 12 -7.45 -20.50 5.86
C LEU A 12 -8.94 -20.89 5.84
N ASP A 13 -9.31 -22.09 5.38
CA ASP A 13 -10.65 -22.60 5.20
C ASP A 13 -11.13 -22.59 3.73
N THR A 14 -12.34 -23.17 3.49
CA THR A 14 -12.95 -23.27 2.15
C THR A 14 -13.37 -21.90 1.60
N THR A 15 -13.73 -20.96 2.47
CA THR A 15 -14.07 -19.58 2.13
C THR A 15 -13.18 -18.62 2.93
N ILE A 16 -12.40 -17.80 2.26
CA ILE A 16 -11.51 -16.80 2.88
C ILE A 16 -12.14 -15.40 2.83
N ASP A 17 -11.88 -14.60 3.87
CA ASP A 17 -12.50 -13.27 3.98
C ASP A 17 -11.92 -12.28 2.98
N LEU A 18 -10.60 -12.25 2.82
CA LEU A 18 -9.89 -11.34 1.94
C LEU A 18 -8.77 -12.05 1.18
N HIS A 19 -8.75 -11.92 -0.14
CA HIS A 19 -7.66 -12.38 -1.01
C HIS A 19 -7.15 -11.22 -1.84
N GLY A 20 -5.84 -10.97 -1.75
CA GLY A 20 -5.22 -9.84 -2.41
C GLY A 20 -4.05 -10.21 -3.30
N GLY A 21 -3.71 -9.29 -4.22
CA GLY A 21 -2.54 -9.43 -5.10
C GLY A 21 -2.39 -8.27 -6.06
N GLY A 22 -1.42 -8.38 -6.97
CA GLY A 22 -1.28 -7.42 -8.07
C GLY A 22 -2.43 -7.54 -9.07
N ALA A 23 -2.76 -6.46 -9.76
CA ALA A 23 -3.80 -6.45 -10.78
C ALA A 23 -3.51 -7.43 -11.94
N ASP A 24 -2.26 -7.77 -12.18
CA ASP A 24 -1.84 -8.77 -13.16
C ASP A 24 -2.20 -10.22 -12.75
N LEU A 25 -2.54 -10.46 -11.49
CA LEU A 25 -3.00 -11.77 -11.00
C LEU A 25 -4.50 -12.00 -11.18
N ILE A 26 -5.30 -10.96 -11.45
CA ILE A 26 -6.76 -11.10 -11.66
C ILE A 26 -7.04 -12.24 -12.65
N PHE A 27 -6.35 -12.19 -13.79
CA PHE A 27 -6.42 -13.24 -14.80
C PHE A 27 -5.02 -13.56 -15.32
N PRO A 28 -4.65 -14.85 -15.44
CA PRO A 28 -5.49 -16.03 -15.19
C PRO A 28 -5.44 -16.58 -13.75
N HIS A 29 -4.56 -16.08 -12.88
CA HIS A 29 -4.20 -16.73 -11.61
C HIS A 29 -5.38 -16.83 -10.64
N HIS A 30 -5.91 -15.71 -10.20
CA HIS A 30 -7.00 -15.67 -9.22
C HIS A 30 -8.30 -16.24 -9.77
N GLU A 31 -8.58 -16.05 -11.06
CA GLU A 31 -9.74 -16.67 -11.69
C GLU A 31 -9.64 -18.20 -11.72
N CYS A 32 -8.42 -18.74 -11.98
CA CYS A 32 -8.18 -20.18 -11.91
C CYS A 32 -8.28 -20.71 -10.46
N GLU A 33 -7.78 -19.97 -9.47
CA GLU A 33 -7.90 -20.35 -8.06
C GLU A 33 -9.37 -20.42 -7.63
N ARG A 34 -10.15 -19.40 -8.01
CA ARG A 34 -11.60 -19.34 -7.75
C ARG A 34 -12.30 -20.55 -8.38
N ALA A 35 -12.08 -20.77 -9.67
CA ALA A 35 -12.71 -21.88 -10.38
C ALA A 35 -12.38 -23.25 -9.78
N GLN A 36 -11.11 -23.47 -9.41
CA GLN A 36 -10.66 -24.73 -8.80
C GLN A 36 -11.27 -24.96 -7.42
N SER A 37 -11.26 -23.93 -6.57
CA SER A 37 -11.74 -24.02 -5.19
C SER A 37 -13.27 -24.18 -5.15
N GLU A 38 -14.01 -23.37 -5.91
CA GLU A 38 -15.49 -23.46 -5.97
C GLU A 38 -15.97 -24.77 -6.60
N ALA A 39 -15.26 -25.28 -7.62
CA ALA A 39 -15.57 -26.59 -8.18
C ALA A 39 -15.33 -27.75 -7.21
N ALA A 40 -14.34 -27.62 -6.32
CA ALA A 40 -13.99 -28.66 -5.35
C ALA A 40 -14.92 -28.64 -4.12
N THR A 41 -15.37 -27.47 -3.69
CA THR A 41 -16.08 -27.28 -2.42
C THR A 41 -17.57 -27.04 -2.59
N GLY A 42 -18.01 -26.46 -3.70
CA GLY A 42 -19.37 -25.97 -3.92
C GLY A 42 -19.68 -24.66 -3.19
N GLU A 43 -18.71 -24.07 -2.51
CA GLU A 43 -18.86 -22.84 -1.74
C GLU A 43 -18.08 -21.68 -2.39
N PRO A 44 -18.47 -20.41 -2.16
CA PRO A 44 -17.68 -19.25 -2.62
C PRO A 44 -16.28 -19.28 -2.04
N PHE A 45 -15.26 -19.14 -2.88
CA PHE A 45 -13.86 -19.20 -2.44
C PHE A 45 -13.43 -17.97 -1.65
N VAL A 46 -13.82 -16.77 -2.10
CA VAL A 46 -13.38 -15.50 -1.52
C VAL A 46 -14.54 -14.55 -1.36
N ARG A 47 -14.65 -13.89 -0.19
CA ARG A 47 -15.67 -12.87 0.08
C ARG A 47 -15.31 -11.53 -0.53
N HIS A 48 -14.04 -11.12 -0.39
CA HIS A 48 -13.54 -9.84 -0.86
C HIS A 48 -12.21 -9.98 -1.59
N TRP A 49 -12.18 -9.51 -2.83
CA TRP A 49 -10.97 -9.43 -3.64
C TRP A 49 -10.38 -8.03 -3.57
N MET A 50 -9.08 -7.94 -3.35
CA MET A 50 -8.36 -6.67 -3.34
C MET A 50 -7.16 -6.75 -4.28
N HIS A 51 -7.12 -5.90 -5.30
CA HIS A 51 -6.02 -5.88 -6.26
C HIS A 51 -5.36 -4.52 -6.28
N GLN A 52 -4.03 -4.52 -6.17
CA GLN A 52 -3.25 -3.30 -6.27
C GLN A 52 -2.70 -3.13 -7.69
N ALA A 53 -2.65 -1.89 -8.13
CA ALA A 53 -2.04 -1.51 -9.40
C ALA A 53 -0.51 -1.69 -9.35
N MET A 54 0.10 -1.75 -10.53
CA MET A 54 1.53 -2.01 -10.66
C MET A 54 2.34 -0.74 -10.49
N VAL A 55 3.52 -0.86 -9.86
CA VAL A 55 4.54 0.18 -9.87
C VAL A 55 5.36 0.02 -11.14
N ARG A 56 5.61 1.11 -11.82
CA ARG A 56 6.37 1.16 -13.08
C ARG A 56 7.72 1.84 -12.86
N MET A 57 8.64 1.57 -13.77
CA MET A 57 9.92 2.25 -13.89
C MET A 57 10.26 2.38 -15.37
N ASP A 58 10.57 3.57 -15.84
CA ASP A 58 10.87 3.88 -17.24
C ASP A 58 9.75 3.44 -18.21
N GLY A 59 8.49 3.60 -17.78
CA GLY A 59 7.31 3.21 -18.56
C GLY A 59 6.98 1.72 -18.57
N GLU A 60 7.83 0.87 -17.97
CA GLU A 60 7.63 -0.57 -17.86
C GLU A 60 7.26 -1.00 -16.44
N LYS A 61 6.43 -2.05 -16.30
CA LYS A 61 6.16 -2.58 -14.96
C LYS A 61 7.44 -3.12 -14.33
N MET A 62 7.63 -2.87 -13.03
CA MET A 62 8.71 -3.51 -12.28
C MET A 62 8.53 -5.02 -12.27
N SER A 63 9.55 -5.76 -12.70
CA SER A 63 9.53 -7.22 -12.66
C SER A 63 10.93 -7.82 -12.56
N LYS A 64 11.03 -9.03 -11.97
CA LYS A 64 12.30 -9.76 -11.89
C LYS A 64 12.89 -10.06 -13.27
N SER A 65 12.04 -10.34 -14.26
CA SER A 65 12.48 -10.69 -15.62
C SER A 65 13.11 -9.51 -16.37
N LEU A 66 12.70 -8.29 -16.05
CA LEU A 66 13.27 -7.06 -16.62
C LEU A 66 14.47 -6.54 -15.84
N GLY A 67 14.68 -7.02 -14.62
CA GLY A 67 15.77 -6.56 -13.75
C GLY A 67 15.65 -5.11 -13.27
N ASN A 68 14.46 -4.53 -13.37
CA ASN A 68 14.16 -3.14 -13.03
C ASN A 68 13.47 -2.99 -11.65
N LEU A 69 13.77 -3.88 -10.72
CA LEU A 69 13.19 -3.83 -9.38
C LEU A 69 13.95 -2.85 -8.48
N VAL A 70 13.19 -2.08 -7.71
CA VAL A 70 13.70 -1.35 -6.55
C VAL A 70 13.50 -2.22 -5.31
N PHE A 71 14.59 -2.59 -4.66
CA PHE A 71 14.52 -3.44 -3.47
C PHE A 71 14.44 -2.60 -2.20
N VAL A 72 13.43 -2.85 -1.38
CA VAL A 72 13.27 -2.21 -0.07
C VAL A 72 14.48 -2.47 0.84
N SER A 73 15.12 -3.65 0.73
CA SER A 73 16.35 -3.97 1.44
C SER A 73 17.47 -2.97 1.16
N ASP A 74 17.59 -2.53 -0.08
CA ASP A 74 18.64 -1.62 -0.52
C ASP A 74 18.31 -0.18 -0.13
N LEU A 75 17.03 0.23 -0.34
CA LEU A 75 16.57 1.54 0.12
C LEU A 75 16.77 1.75 1.62
N ARG A 76 16.60 0.73 2.44
CA ARG A 76 16.77 0.80 3.90
C ARG A 76 18.23 1.03 4.34
N LEU A 77 19.19 0.85 3.45
CA LEU A 77 20.59 1.16 3.76
C LEU A 77 20.91 2.66 3.67
N GLU A 78 20.12 3.39 2.89
CA GLU A 78 20.37 4.80 2.55
C GLU A 78 19.25 5.74 3.03
N HIS A 79 18.05 5.22 3.25
CA HIS A 79 16.84 6.00 3.53
C HIS A 79 16.13 5.57 4.81
N ASP A 80 15.43 6.51 5.44
CA ASP A 80 14.58 6.24 6.59
C ASP A 80 13.40 5.33 6.16
N PRO A 81 13.14 4.22 6.87
CA PRO A 81 12.04 3.31 6.56
C PRO A 81 10.66 3.99 6.52
N ARG A 82 10.48 5.08 7.29
CA ARG A 82 9.25 5.88 7.29
C ARG A 82 9.07 6.63 5.98
N ALA A 83 10.16 7.13 5.37
CA ALA A 83 10.12 7.76 4.06
C ALA A 83 9.79 6.74 2.96
N ILE A 84 10.34 5.51 3.04
CA ILE A 84 9.99 4.43 2.11
C ILE A 84 8.49 4.13 2.19
N ARG A 85 7.92 4.05 3.39
CA ARG A 85 6.47 3.89 3.58
C ARG A 85 5.68 5.05 2.99
N LEU A 86 6.10 6.29 3.21
CA LEU A 86 5.46 7.48 2.66
C LEU A 86 5.47 7.51 1.14
N THR A 87 6.53 7.03 0.49
CA THR A 87 6.57 6.89 -0.96
C THR A 87 5.44 5.99 -1.46
N ALA A 88 5.24 4.84 -0.83
CA ALA A 88 4.17 3.92 -1.22
C ALA A 88 2.77 4.48 -0.92
N THR A 89 2.57 5.07 0.28
CA THR A 89 1.26 5.59 0.70
C THR A 89 0.86 6.90 0.03
N ALA A 90 1.77 7.59 -0.65
CA ALA A 90 1.45 8.76 -1.47
C ALA A 90 0.62 8.43 -2.72
N HIS A 91 0.45 7.14 -3.02
CA HIS A 91 -0.28 6.67 -4.20
C HIS A 91 -1.45 5.78 -3.77
N HIS A 92 -2.60 5.94 -4.44
CA HIS A 92 -3.73 5.07 -4.22
C HIS A 92 -3.43 3.66 -4.74
N TYR A 93 -3.75 2.63 -3.96
CA TYR A 93 -3.39 1.24 -4.30
C TYR A 93 -3.98 0.74 -5.62
N ARG A 94 -5.08 1.32 -6.11
CA ARG A 94 -5.70 0.99 -7.41
C ARG A 94 -5.10 1.75 -8.59
N THR A 95 -4.19 2.71 -8.36
CA THR A 95 -3.65 3.58 -9.42
C THR A 95 -2.20 3.19 -9.72
N GLU A 96 -1.91 2.91 -10.99
CA GLU A 96 -0.51 2.73 -11.43
C GLU A 96 0.28 4.02 -11.22
N TRP A 97 1.51 3.89 -10.76
CA TRP A 97 2.41 5.02 -10.60
C TRP A 97 3.82 4.66 -11.01
N GLU A 98 4.59 5.69 -11.33
CA GLU A 98 5.97 5.57 -11.81
C GLU A 98 6.94 5.81 -10.65
N TRP A 99 7.87 4.89 -10.46
CA TRP A 99 9.00 5.12 -9.58
C TRP A 99 10.00 6.04 -10.28
N THR A 100 10.31 7.18 -9.67
CA THR A 100 11.20 8.21 -10.21
C THR A 100 12.30 8.53 -9.23
N ASP A 101 13.39 9.16 -9.69
CA ASP A 101 14.54 9.50 -8.86
C ASP A 101 14.20 10.49 -7.73
N ASP A 102 13.13 11.27 -7.86
CA ASP A 102 12.64 12.20 -6.84
C ASP A 102 11.66 11.59 -5.83
N ALA A 103 11.27 10.33 -6.00
CA ALA A 103 10.33 9.65 -5.10
C ALA A 103 10.82 9.65 -3.64
N MET A 104 12.05 9.23 -3.40
CA MET A 104 12.62 9.21 -2.05
C MET A 104 12.92 10.62 -1.50
N PRO A 105 13.58 11.54 -2.24
CA PRO A 105 13.76 12.92 -1.79
C PRO A 105 12.45 13.63 -1.39
N THR A 106 11.37 13.42 -2.14
CA THR A 106 10.04 13.95 -1.86
C THR A 106 9.46 13.40 -0.56
N ALA A 107 9.52 12.09 -0.37
CA ALA A 107 9.04 11.43 0.85
C ALA A 107 9.84 11.85 2.09
N GLU A 108 11.15 12.00 1.97
CA GLU A 108 12.01 12.49 3.05
C GLU A 108 11.71 13.95 3.43
N ALA A 109 11.45 14.80 2.43
CA ALA A 109 11.05 16.18 2.70
C ALA A 109 9.71 16.24 3.46
N ARG A 110 8.74 15.41 3.06
CA ARG A 110 7.46 15.25 3.75
C ARG A 110 7.65 14.76 5.18
N LEU A 111 8.44 13.70 5.40
CA LEU A 111 8.75 13.17 6.73
C LEU A 111 9.37 14.24 7.64
N ARG A 112 10.31 15.03 7.13
CA ARG A 112 10.90 16.16 7.87
C ARG A 112 9.84 17.21 8.27
N SER A 113 8.93 17.55 7.36
CA SER A 113 7.82 18.49 7.62
C SER A 113 6.91 17.98 8.75
N TRP A 114 6.48 16.71 8.66
CA TRP A 114 5.62 16.11 9.68
C TRP A 114 6.32 15.99 11.05
N THR A 115 7.61 15.63 11.05
CA THR A 115 8.40 15.58 12.29
C THR A 115 8.55 16.96 12.92
N ALA A 116 8.77 18.00 12.11
CA ALA A 116 8.89 19.38 12.58
C ALA A 116 7.57 19.93 13.14
N ALA A 117 6.42 19.50 12.61
CA ALA A 117 5.09 19.85 13.10
C ALA A 117 4.83 19.28 14.52
N GLY A 118 5.42 18.12 14.84
CA GLY A 118 5.47 17.56 16.18
C GLY A 118 4.18 16.89 16.66
N ALA A 119 4.07 16.80 18.01
CA ALA A 119 2.95 16.13 18.66
C ALA A 119 1.63 16.89 18.46
N GLY A 120 0.56 16.12 18.19
CA GLY A 120 -0.79 16.64 17.99
C GLY A 120 -1.65 15.65 17.22
N ASP A 121 -2.92 15.94 17.12
CA ASP A 121 -3.96 15.14 16.48
C ASP A 121 -4.64 15.84 15.29
N ALA A 122 -4.04 16.92 14.80
CA ALA A 122 -4.55 17.62 13.64
C ALA A 122 -4.64 16.66 12.41
N ALA A 123 -5.66 16.86 11.59
CA ALA A 123 -6.02 16.01 10.46
C ALA A 123 -6.46 14.55 10.80
N LEU A 124 -6.58 14.18 12.08
CA LEU A 124 -6.90 12.79 12.46
C LEU A 124 -8.25 12.32 11.88
N ASP A 125 -9.28 13.14 11.94
CA ASP A 125 -10.61 12.77 11.44
C ASP A 125 -10.66 12.77 9.92
N ASP A 126 -9.93 13.68 9.24
CA ASP A 126 -9.80 13.69 7.78
C ASP A 126 -9.06 12.44 7.28
N VAL A 127 -7.98 12.05 7.97
CA VAL A 127 -7.25 10.81 7.66
C VAL A 127 -8.14 9.58 7.84
N ARG A 128 -8.93 9.51 8.92
CA ARG A 128 -9.89 8.41 9.11
C ARG A 128 -10.92 8.36 7.99
N ALA A 129 -11.50 9.50 7.65
CA ALA A 129 -12.48 9.58 6.56
C ALA A 129 -11.89 9.13 5.22
N ALA A 130 -10.66 9.53 4.91
CA ALA A 130 -9.95 9.10 3.70
C ALA A 130 -9.65 7.59 3.71
N LEU A 131 -9.25 7.03 4.86
CA LEU A 131 -9.01 5.58 4.96
C LEU A 131 -10.29 4.76 4.89
N ASP A 132 -11.43 5.30 5.36
CA ASP A 132 -12.75 4.68 5.23
C ASP A 132 -13.31 4.76 3.80
N ASP A 133 -12.78 5.66 2.96
CA ASP A 133 -13.12 5.81 1.54
C ASP A 133 -12.12 5.07 0.65
N ASP A 134 -12.26 3.77 0.58
CA ASP A 134 -11.45 2.85 -0.25
C ASP A 134 -9.93 2.98 -0.02
N LEU A 135 -9.51 3.27 1.22
CA LEU A 135 -8.11 3.47 1.59
C LEU A 135 -7.44 4.60 0.78
N ASP A 136 -8.11 5.74 0.63
CA ASP A 136 -7.56 6.91 -0.09
C ASP A 136 -6.37 7.51 0.69
N THR A 137 -5.25 6.79 0.64
CA THR A 137 -4.01 7.22 1.28
C THR A 137 -3.44 8.53 0.70
N PRO A 138 -3.58 8.85 -0.61
CA PRO A 138 -3.22 10.18 -1.11
C PRO A 138 -3.97 11.32 -0.44
N ALA A 139 -5.29 11.21 -0.25
CA ALA A 139 -6.07 12.21 0.46
C ALA A 139 -5.67 12.30 1.94
N ALA A 140 -5.42 11.16 2.59
CA ALA A 140 -4.92 11.13 3.96
C ALA A 140 -3.57 11.84 4.11
N VAL A 141 -2.63 11.58 3.18
CA VAL A 141 -1.31 12.23 3.14
C VAL A 141 -1.45 13.74 2.92
N ALA A 142 -2.33 14.17 2.00
CA ALA A 142 -2.57 15.59 1.73
C ALA A 142 -3.14 16.33 2.96
N ALA A 143 -4.08 15.73 3.68
CA ALA A 143 -4.63 16.31 4.90
C ALA A 143 -3.56 16.53 5.98
N ILE A 144 -2.62 15.58 6.13
CA ILE A 144 -1.49 15.73 7.07
C ILE A 144 -0.51 16.81 6.59
N ASP A 145 -0.20 16.86 5.28
CA ASP A 145 0.66 17.90 4.69
C ASP A 145 0.11 19.30 4.96
N ASP A 146 -1.19 19.50 4.75
CA ASP A 146 -1.87 20.80 4.98
C ASP A 146 -1.84 21.19 6.45
N ALA A 147 -2.12 20.26 7.37
CA ALA A 147 -2.08 20.53 8.79
C ALA A 147 -0.64 20.85 9.27
N ALA A 148 0.36 20.11 8.81
CA ALA A 148 1.76 20.36 9.12
C ALA A 148 2.24 21.73 8.58
N ALA A 149 1.85 22.08 7.35
CA ALA A 149 2.16 23.38 6.76
C ALA A 149 1.50 24.55 7.53
N ALA A 150 0.34 24.33 8.14
CA ALA A 150 -0.33 25.29 9.02
C ALA A 150 0.32 25.37 10.41
N GLY A 151 1.35 24.57 10.72
CA GLY A 151 2.06 24.53 11.98
C GLY A 151 1.34 23.76 13.09
N HIS A 152 0.39 22.88 12.74
CA HIS A 152 -0.31 22.03 13.68
C HIS A 152 0.38 20.69 13.83
N GLY A 153 0.43 20.16 15.07
CA GLY A 153 1.00 18.85 15.35
C GLY A 153 0.18 17.72 14.74
N VAL A 154 0.85 16.76 14.06
CA VAL A 154 0.22 15.72 13.22
C VAL A 154 0.57 14.29 13.62
N ALA A 155 1.30 14.08 14.71
CA ALA A 155 1.86 12.79 15.05
C ALA A 155 0.83 11.67 15.15
N VAL A 156 -0.36 11.93 15.69
CA VAL A 156 -1.43 10.92 15.84
C VAL A 156 -2.00 10.53 14.47
N ALA A 157 -2.22 11.49 13.58
CA ALA A 157 -2.69 11.25 12.23
C ALA A 157 -1.65 10.47 11.41
N ALA A 158 -0.37 10.86 11.49
CA ALA A 158 0.74 10.16 10.82
C ALA A 158 0.87 8.69 11.28
N ALA A 159 0.64 8.43 12.57
CA ALA A 159 0.70 7.09 13.13
C ALA A 159 -0.36 6.14 12.52
N LEU A 160 -1.52 6.64 12.08
CA LEU A 160 -2.52 5.82 11.35
C LEU A 160 -1.98 5.29 10.02
N LEU A 161 -1.07 6.04 9.37
CA LEU A 161 -0.37 5.60 8.16
C LEU A 161 0.87 4.75 8.49
N GLY A 162 1.12 4.44 9.75
CA GLY A 162 2.29 3.70 10.23
C GLY A 162 3.58 4.52 10.15
N VAL A 163 3.48 5.84 10.25
CA VAL A 163 4.61 6.78 10.25
C VAL A 163 4.73 7.40 11.63
N ASP A 164 5.67 6.89 12.43
CA ASP A 164 5.98 7.48 13.74
C ASP A 164 6.88 8.70 13.55
N THR A 165 6.43 9.86 13.97
CA THR A 165 7.16 11.14 13.85
C THR A 165 7.77 11.64 15.17
N LEU A 166 7.59 10.90 16.27
CA LEU A 166 8.05 11.30 17.61
C LEU A 166 9.35 10.58 18.05
N HIS A 167 9.85 9.64 17.26
CA HIS A 167 11.05 8.84 17.57
C HIS A 167 12.07 8.83 16.43
#